data_fc6b7a0ed71af34359e8da57911be9ee
#
_entry.id   fc6b7a0ed71af34359e8da57911be9ee
#
_cell.length_a   1.000
_cell.length_b   1.000
_cell.length_c   1.000
_cell.angle_alpha   90.00
_cell.angle_beta   90.00
_cell.angle_gamma   90.00
#
_symmetry.space_group_name_H-M   'P 1'
#
loop_
_entity.id
_entity.type
_entity.pdbx_description
1 polymer ?
#
loop_
_entity_poly.entity_id
_entity_poly.type
_entity_poly.pdbx_seq_one_letter_code
_entity_poly.pdbx_strand_id
1 'polypeptide(L)'
;MKDIDIRLQTGYFEHFGTLCLDSLTSYEKSVIGFGMGNRAGEAPQHRKDYNPAKVYIENYIRKLMNLPCDLIITAHLRKESKLLSVDSSSGIRYEEITYRLYTIGQAVVTVPLLFDEVYVLRGKGSPPKRYIVTDALGEYIARSRLKRNGMLEAEEPPDIKKLLKKAGFSSEDKPRLPKENTIDKIN
;
A
#
# COMPACT_ATOMS: atom_id res chain seq x y z
N MET A 1 6.62 1.48 -17.87
CA MET A 1 6.39 2.81 -17.29
C MET A 1 5.83 3.81 -18.29
N LYS A 2 6.44 4.02 -19.47
CA LYS A 2 5.89 4.92 -20.51
C LYS A 2 4.44 4.60 -20.91
N ASP A 3 4.08 3.33 -21.00
CA ASP A 3 2.73 2.88 -21.34
C ASP A 3 1.68 3.34 -20.32
N ILE A 4 1.99 3.24 -19.02
CA ILE A 4 1.07 3.71 -17.98
C ILE A 4 0.95 5.24 -18.00
N ASP A 5 2.04 5.98 -18.22
CA ASP A 5 1.98 7.44 -18.34
C ASP A 5 1.12 7.88 -19.54
N ILE A 6 1.19 7.17 -20.66
CA ILE A 6 0.31 7.40 -21.82
C ILE A 6 -1.14 7.12 -21.45
N ARG A 7 -1.43 6.00 -20.80
CA ARG A 7 -2.79 5.62 -20.37
C ARG A 7 -3.38 6.59 -19.35
N LEU A 8 -2.55 7.18 -18.48
CA LEU A 8 -2.97 8.25 -17.58
C LEU A 8 -3.45 9.50 -18.32
N GLN A 9 -2.82 9.81 -19.47
CA GLN A 9 -3.14 11.00 -20.27
C GLN A 9 -4.33 10.80 -21.21
N THR A 10 -4.64 9.57 -21.59
CA THR A 10 -5.67 9.22 -22.59
C THR A 10 -7.04 8.91 -22.02
N GLY A 11 -7.27 9.11 -20.73
CA GLY A 11 -8.54 8.78 -20.09
C GLY A 11 -8.80 7.27 -19.92
N TYR A 12 -7.82 6.43 -20.20
CA TYR A 12 -7.95 4.97 -20.11
C TYR A 12 -8.55 4.51 -18.78
N PHE A 13 -8.15 5.17 -17.67
CA PHE A 13 -8.58 4.79 -16.33
C PHE A 13 -10.00 5.27 -15.96
N GLU A 14 -10.64 6.10 -16.75
CA GLU A 14 -12.03 6.54 -16.55
C GLU A 14 -13.03 5.39 -16.62
N HIS A 15 -12.65 4.31 -17.31
CA HIS A 15 -13.46 3.11 -17.44
C HIS A 15 -13.39 2.15 -16.26
N PHE A 16 -12.50 2.40 -15.28
CA PHE A 16 -12.29 1.50 -14.16
C PHE A 16 -12.90 2.06 -12.88
N GLY A 17 -13.51 1.18 -12.07
CA GLY A 17 -13.99 1.54 -10.75
C GLY A 17 -12.87 1.57 -9.72
N THR A 18 -11.88 0.69 -9.86
CA THR A 18 -10.78 0.53 -8.92
C THR A 18 -9.52 0.14 -9.67
N LEU A 19 -8.41 0.79 -9.33
CA LEU A 19 -7.07 0.40 -9.74
C LEU A 19 -6.37 -0.25 -8.54
N CYS A 20 -5.78 -1.43 -8.75
CA CYS A 20 -4.99 -2.11 -7.72
C CYS A 20 -3.52 -2.20 -8.15
N LEU A 21 -2.61 -1.69 -7.31
CA LEU A 21 -1.16 -1.89 -7.44
C LEU A 21 -0.72 -2.98 -6.46
N ASP A 22 -0.47 -4.17 -6.97
CA ASP A 22 0.00 -5.32 -6.17
C ASP A 22 1.42 -5.74 -6.64
N SER A 23 2.42 -5.37 -5.91
CA SER A 23 2.53 -4.62 -4.68
C SER A 23 3.51 -3.44 -4.80
N LEU A 24 3.38 -2.47 -3.94
CA LEU A 24 4.35 -1.36 -3.85
C LEU A 24 5.78 -1.87 -3.65
N THR A 25 5.97 -2.90 -2.82
CA THR A 25 7.29 -3.51 -2.57
C THR A 25 7.93 -4.07 -3.82
N SER A 26 7.15 -4.72 -4.71
CA SER A 26 7.64 -5.25 -5.99
C SER A 26 7.86 -4.14 -7.01
N TYR A 27 6.96 -3.15 -7.02
CA TYR A 27 7.08 -1.99 -7.89
C TYR A 27 8.36 -1.18 -7.59
N GLU A 28 8.66 -0.96 -6.31
CA GLU A 28 9.89 -0.30 -5.87
C GLU A 28 11.15 -0.98 -6.40
N LYS A 29 11.22 -2.32 -6.28
CA LYS A 29 12.35 -3.09 -6.82
C LYS A 29 12.50 -2.92 -8.33
N SER A 30 11.37 -2.89 -9.04
CA SER A 30 11.35 -2.67 -10.49
C SER A 30 11.82 -1.28 -10.87
N VAL A 31 11.43 -0.24 -10.11
CA VAL A 31 11.87 1.15 -10.33
C VAL A 31 13.38 1.29 -10.12
N ILE A 32 13.91 0.69 -9.04
CA ILE A 32 15.34 0.69 -8.75
C ILE A 32 16.09 -0.03 -9.88
N GLY A 33 15.69 -1.25 -10.24
CA GLY A 33 16.33 -2.03 -11.29
C GLY A 33 16.31 -1.31 -12.65
N PHE A 34 15.22 -0.66 -12.99
CA PHE A 34 15.12 0.16 -14.20
C PHE A 34 16.07 1.37 -14.15
N GLY A 35 16.14 2.07 -13.02
CA GLY A 35 17.04 3.20 -12.82
C GLY A 35 18.53 2.83 -12.89
N MET A 36 18.87 1.61 -12.47
CA MET A 36 20.24 1.09 -12.55
C MET A 36 20.69 0.78 -14.00
N GLY A 37 19.74 0.49 -14.92
CA GLY A 37 20.04 0.21 -16.31
C GLY A 37 21.08 -0.91 -16.46
N ASN A 38 22.21 -0.60 -17.12
CA ASN A 38 23.30 -1.58 -17.35
C ASN A 38 23.99 -2.10 -16.07
N ARG A 39 23.74 -1.46 -14.92
CA ARG A 39 24.24 -1.89 -13.60
C ARG A 39 23.26 -2.78 -12.82
N ALA A 40 22.22 -3.32 -13.46
CA ALA A 40 21.18 -4.11 -12.79
C ALA A 40 21.70 -5.38 -12.07
N GLY A 41 22.93 -5.83 -12.37
CA GLY A 41 23.62 -6.92 -11.67
C GLY A 41 24.43 -6.49 -10.45
N GLU A 42 24.54 -5.18 -10.19
CA GLU A 42 25.29 -4.64 -9.06
C GLU A 42 24.38 -4.38 -7.85
N ALA A 43 24.98 -4.16 -6.68
CA ALA A 43 24.22 -3.70 -5.52
C ALA A 43 23.78 -2.24 -5.70
N PRO A 44 22.50 -1.89 -5.45
CA PRO A 44 22.02 -0.52 -5.57
C PRO A 44 22.74 0.43 -4.62
N GLN A 45 23.10 1.62 -5.09
CA GLN A 45 23.78 2.67 -4.33
C GLN A 45 22.77 3.68 -3.77
N HIS A 46 22.95 4.07 -2.49
CA HIS A 46 21.99 4.93 -1.80
C HIS A 46 21.69 6.25 -2.55
N ARG A 47 22.71 7.00 -2.94
CA ARG A 47 22.52 8.30 -3.60
C ARG A 47 22.07 8.18 -5.05
N LYS A 48 22.59 7.21 -5.79
CA LYS A 48 22.36 7.07 -7.24
C LYS A 48 21.07 6.36 -7.58
N ASP A 49 20.68 5.35 -6.79
CA ASP A 49 19.61 4.44 -7.14
C ASP A 49 18.39 4.60 -6.22
N TYR A 50 18.61 4.59 -4.89
CA TYR A 50 17.49 4.69 -3.93
C TYR A 50 16.85 6.08 -3.86
N ASN A 51 17.63 7.16 -3.83
CA ASN A 51 17.04 8.50 -3.72
C ASN A 51 16.17 8.88 -4.93
N PRO A 52 16.64 8.71 -6.19
CA PRO A 52 15.80 8.95 -7.35
C PRO A 52 14.56 8.04 -7.38
N ALA A 53 14.71 6.75 -7.05
CA ALA A 53 13.60 5.81 -7.02
C ALA A 53 12.52 6.23 -6.02
N LYS A 54 12.92 6.67 -4.82
CA LYS A 54 11.99 7.17 -3.80
C LYS A 54 11.16 8.34 -4.32
N VAL A 55 11.80 9.37 -4.87
CA VAL A 55 11.11 10.55 -5.41
C VAL A 55 10.17 10.14 -6.55
N TYR A 56 10.62 9.25 -7.42
CA TYR A 56 9.81 8.74 -8.52
C TYR A 56 8.56 8.01 -8.01
N ILE A 57 8.71 7.12 -7.02
CA ILE A 57 7.60 6.34 -6.45
C ILE A 57 6.57 7.26 -5.80
N GLU A 58 7.00 8.21 -4.96
CA GLU A 58 6.09 9.15 -4.30
C GLU A 58 5.30 9.98 -5.33
N ASN A 59 5.97 10.51 -6.35
CA ASN A 59 5.33 11.28 -7.42
C ASN A 59 4.36 10.41 -8.24
N TYR A 60 4.72 9.16 -8.48
CA TYR A 60 3.89 8.24 -9.23
C TYR A 60 2.61 7.87 -8.47
N ILE A 61 2.72 7.59 -7.16
CA ILE A 61 1.55 7.34 -6.31
C ILE A 61 0.62 8.56 -6.33
N ARG A 62 1.15 9.79 -6.21
CA ARG A 62 0.35 11.01 -6.31
C ARG A 62 -0.38 11.15 -7.65
N LYS A 63 0.26 10.76 -8.76
CA LYS A 63 -0.41 10.70 -10.07
C LYS A 63 -1.56 9.69 -10.07
N LEU A 64 -1.35 8.49 -9.50
CA LEU A 64 -2.39 7.47 -9.41
C LEU A 64 -3.57 7.91 -8.54
N MET A 65 -3.33 8.68 -7.48
CA MET A 65 -4.38 9.22 -6.61
C MET A 65 -5.28 10.26 -7.29
N ASN A 66 -4.81 10.87 -8.39
CA ASN A 66 -5.61 11.82 -9.17
C ASN A 66 -6.48 11.12 -10.24
N LEU A 67 -6.47 9.80 -10.31
CA LEU A 67 -7.33 9.05 -11.22
C LEU A 67 -8.80 9.11 -10.79
N PRO A 68 -9.75 9.06 -11.73
CA PRO A 68 -11.19 9.07 -11.45
C PRO A 68 -11.70 7.68 -10.98
N CYS A 69 -10.89 6.96 -10.22
CA CYS A 69 -11.22 5.63 -9.69
C CYS A 69 -10.61 5.43 -8.31
N ASP A 70 -11.11 4.45 -7.57
CA ASP A 70 -10.53 4.09 -6.28
C ASP A 70 -9.14 3.48 -6.47
N LEU A 71 -8.20 3.83 -5.59
CA LEU A 71 -6.84 3.30 -5.62
C LEU A 71 -6.60 2.39 -4.44
N ILE A 72 -6.21 1.15 -4.71
CA ILE A 72 -5.77 0.18 -3.71
C ILE A 72 -4.30 -0.14 -3.96
N ILE A 73 -3.46 0.01 -2.94
CA ILE A 73 -2.06 -0.40 -3.00
C ILE A 73 -1.80 -1.44 -1.91
N THR A 74 -1.32 -2.60 -2.32
CA THR A 74 -0.83 -3.61 -1.37
C THR A 74 0.66 -3.43 -1.13
N ALA A 75 1.15 -3.85 0.02
CA ALA A 75 2.57 -3.86 0.34
C ALA A 75 2.89 -4.86 1.44
N HIS A 76 4.14 -5.31 1.47
CA HIS A 76 4.62 -6.15 2.56
C HIS A 76 4.96 -5.33 3.79
N LEU A 77 4.90 -5.97 4.95
CA LEU A 77 5.38 -5.41 6.19
C LEU A 77 6.77 -5.93 6.52
N ARG A 78 7.55 -5.09 7.17
CA ARG A 78 8.84 -5.41 7.76
C ARG A 78 8.74 -5.27 9.27
N LYS A 79 9.23 -6.28 10.00
CA LYS A 79 9.40 -6.22 11.44
C LYS A 79 10.62 -5.35 11.76
N GLU A 80 10.45 -4.40 12.66
CA GLU A 80 11.52 -3.61 13.25
C GLU A 80 11.50 -3.86 14.76
N SER A 81 12.66 -4.09 15.36
CA SER A 81 12.81 -4.19 16.81
C SER A 81 13.75 -3.12 17.31
N LYS A 82 13.37 -2.49 18.40
CA LYS A 82 14.18 -1.51 19.11
C LYS A 82 14.40 -1.98 20.53
N LEU A 83 15.66 -2.15 20.92
CA LEU A 83 16.00 -2.48 22.29
C LEU A 83 15.63 -1.29 23.19
N LEU A 84 14.76 -1.51 24.17
CA LEU A 84 14.36 -0.51 25.17
C LEU A 84 15.28 -0.54 26.38
N SER A 85 15.49 -1.74 26.95
CA SER A 85 16.33 -1.93 28.11
C SER A 85 16.83 -3.37 28.20
N VAL A 86 17.86 -3.56 28.99
CA VAL A 86 18.35 -4.88 29.41
C VAL A 86 18.33 -4.91 30.93
N ASP A 87 17.62 -5.89 31.48
CA ASP A 87 17.68 -6.12 32.93
C ASP A 87 19.05 -6.66 33.27
N SER A 88 19.82 -5.89 34.02
CA SER A 88 21.20 -6.21 34.40
C SER A 88 21.29 -7.43 35.34
N SER A 89 20.22 -7.77 36.05
CA SER A 89 20.18 -8.90 36.98
C SER A 89 19.85 -10.24 36.32
N SER A 90 18.96 -10.22 35.34
CA SER A 90 18.48 -11.43 34.64
C SER A 90 18.98 -11.58 33.22
N GLY A 91 19.57 -10.53 32.64
CA GLY A 91 19.99 -10.48 31.24
C GLY A 91 18.78 -10.42 30.25
N ILE A 92 17.56 -10.23 30.76
CA ILE A 92 16.35 -10.17 29.93
C ILE A 92 16.38 -8.87 29.10
N ARG A 93 16.15 -9.01 27.79
CA ARG A 93 16.05 -7.89 26.85
C ARG A 93 14.59 -7.54 26.64
N TYR A 94 14.26 -6.26 26.83
CA TYR A 94 12.95 -5.71 26.51
C TYR A 94 13.06 -5.01 25.16
N GLU A 95 12.29 -5.46 24.18
CA GLU A 95 12.28 -4.93 22.82
C GLU A 95 10.89 -4.40 22.47
N GLU A 96 10.86 -3.22 21.89
CA GLU A 96 9.69 -2.71 21.20
C GLU A 96 9.67 -3.26 19.78
N ILE A 97 8.61 -3.97 19.42
CA ILE A 97 8.41 -4.52 18.09
C ILE A 97 7.40 -3.63 17.35
N THR A 98 7.76 -3.19 16.16
CA THR A 98 6.87 -2.47 15.26
C THR A 98 6.87 -3.11 13.87
N TYR A 99 5.71 -3.08 13.21
CA TYR A 99 5.60 -3.51 11.82
C TYR A 99 5.33 -2.29 10.94
N ARG A 100 6.24 -2.06 10.00
CA ARG A 100 6.18 -0.93 9.09
C ARG A 100 6.11 -1.41 7.65
N LEU A 101 5.67 -0.51 6.78
CA LEU A 101 5.68 -0.73 5.34
C LEU A 101 7.09 -1.09 4.85
N TYR A 102 7.21 -2.17 4.09
CA TYR A 102 8.49 -2.59 3.52
C TYR A 102 8.77 -1.79 2.25
N THR A 103 9.35 -0.61 2.42
CA THR A 103 9.77 0.33 1.37
C THR A 103 11.00 1.10 1.81
N ILE A 104 11.60 1.88 0.91
CA ILE A 104 12.85 2.60 1.14
C ILE A 104 12.66 3.95 1.85
N GLY A 105 13.58 4.24 2.75
CA GLY A 105 13.77 5.55 3.37
C GLY A 105 12.51 6.11 4.02
N GLN A 106 12.22 7.38 3.77
CA GLN A 106 11.04 8.04 4.35
C GLN A 106 9.71 7.61 3.74
N ALA A 107 9.70 6.90 2.59
CA ALA A 107 8.47 6.39 1.98
C ALA A 107 7.69 5.47 2.94
N VAL A 108 8.39 4.84 3.90
CA VAL A 108 7.79 4.10 5.03
C VAL A 108 6.74 4.94 5.78
N VAL A 109 6.98 6.24 5.90
CA VAL A 109 6.10 7.18 6.63
C VAL A 109 5.23 7.97 5.64
N THR A 110 5.83 8.49 4.56
CA THR A 110 5.15 9.42 3.66
C THR A 110 4.07 8.75 2.81
N VAL A 111 4.30 7.53 2.37
CA VAL A 111 3.29 6.82 1.53
C VAL A 111 2.01 6.53 2.30
N PRO A 112 2.02 5.92 3.51
CA PRO A 112 0.78 5.73 4.26
C PRO A 112 0.02 7.02 4.54
N LEU A 113 0.72 8.17 4.70
CA LEU A 113 0.08 9.46 4.95
C LEU A 113 -0.74 9.99 3.78
N LEU A 114 -0.50 9.50 2.56
CA LEU A 114 -1.26 9.89 1.37
C LEU A 114 -2.66 9.27 1.34
N PHE A 115 -2.87 8.14 2.02
CA PHE A 115 -4.13 7.38 1.96
C PHE A 115 -5.06 7.73 3.12
N ASP A 116 -6.35 7.69 2.85
CA ASP A 116 -7.39 7.87 3.88
C ASP A 116 -7.51 6.64 4.77
N GLU A 117 -7.31 5.47 4.19
CA GLU A 117 -7.42 4.17 4.84
C GLU A 117 -6.10 3.42 4.72
N VAL A 118 -5.57 2.97 5.85
CA VAL A 118 -4.38 2.11 5.93
C VAL A 118 -4.72 0.91 6.79
N TYR A 119 -4.82 -0.25 6.17
CA TYR A 119 -5.22 -1.49 6.81
C TYR A 119 -4.07 -2.49 6.87
N VAL A 120 -4.06 -3.29 7.93
CA VAL A 120 -3.12 -4.41 8.04
C VAL A 120 -3.90 -5.72 7.99
N LEU A 121 -3.61 -6.56 7.00
CA LEU A 121 -4.20 -7.89 6.88
C LEU A 121 -3.43 -8.88 7.77
N ARG A 122 -4.13 -9.56 8.65
CA ARG A 122 -3.59 -10.52 9.61
C ARG A 122 -4.29 -11.87 9.54
N GLY A 123 -3.62 -12.88 10.09
CA GLY A 123 -4.20 -14.20 10.34
C GLY A 123 -4.09 -14.57 11.80
N LYS A 124 -5.14 -15.20 12.38
CA LYS A 124 -5.20 -15.65 13.77
C LYS A 124 -5.77 -17.08 13.84
N GLY A 125 -5.17 -17.91 14.69
CA GLY A 125 -5.62 -19.30 14.91
C GLY A 125 -5.01 -20.33 13.96
N SER A 126 -5.44 -21.58 14.10
CA SER A 126 -5.03 -22.72 13.26
C SER A 126 -6.27 -23.55 12.92
N PRO A 127 -6.72 -23.59 11.64
CA PRO A 127 -6.23 -22.83 10.50
C PRO A 127 -6.45 -21.32 10.65
N PRO A 128 -5.60 -20.47 10.03
CA PRO A 128 -5.66 -19.04 10.27
C PRO A 128 -6.92 -18.42 9.63
N LYS A 129 -7.77 -17.80 10.44
CA LYS A 129 -8.80 -16.88 9.96
C LYS A 129 -8.17 -15.51 9.72
N ARG A 130 -8.41 -14.95 8.54
CA ARG A 130 -7.92 -13.64 8.18
C ARG A 130 -8.84 -12.54 8.69
N TYR A 131 -8.25 -11.41 9.05
CA TYR A 131 -8.96 -10.20 9.48
C TYR A 131 -8.15 -8.95 9.09
N ILE A 132 -8.82 -7.82 9.04
CA ILE A 132 -8.25 -6.51 8.77
C ILE A 132 -8.15 -5.75 10.08
N VAL A 133 -6.97 -5.24 10.40
CA VAL A 133 -6.73 -4.27 11.46
C VAL A 133 -6.96 -2.87 10.90
N THR A 134 -7.87 -2.11 11.50
CA THR A 134 -8.30 -0.78 11.04
C THR A 134 -7.76 0.35 11.91
N ASP A 135 -7.14 0.04 13.03
CA ASP A 135 -6.62 0.99 14.00
C ASP A 135 -5.18 0.67 14.40
N ALA A 136 -4.48 1.65 14.94
CA ALA A 136 -3.15 1.46 15.52
C ALA A 136 -3.25 0.57 16.77
N LEU A 137 -3.07 -0.72 16.60
CA LEU A 137 -2.98 -1.69 17.67
C LEU A 137 -1.52 -2.00 17.98
N GLY A 138 -0.96 -1.28 18.95
CA GLY A 138 0.39 -1.50 19.46
C GLY A 138 1.46 -1.44 18.37
N GLU A 139 1.81 -2.60 17.84
CA GLU A 139 2.92 -2.77 16.90
C GLU A 139 2.58 -2.43 15.42
N TYR A 140 1.31 -2.14 15.07
CA TYR A 140 0.87 -1.88 13.69
C TYR A 140 0.52 -0.43 13.44
N ILE A 141 0.92 0.06 12.25
CA ILE A 141 0.52 1.37 11.73
C ILE A 141 -0.70 1.16 10.83
N ALA A 142 -1.85 1.00 11.45
CA ALA A 142 -3.13 1.03 10.75
C ALA A 142 -3.87 2.31 11.14
N ARG A 143 -4.71 2.81 10.25
CA ARG A 143 -5.60 3.93 10.53
C ARG A 143 -6.78 3.92 9.57
N SER A 144 -7.90 4.45 10.04
CA SER A 144 -9.09 4.62 9.24
C SER A 144 -9.74 5.97 9.52
N ARG A 145 -10.03 6.73 8.46
CA ARG A 145 -10.88 7.92 8.54
C ARG A 145 -12.35 7.54 8.64
N LEU A 146 -12.73 6.38 8.11
CA LEU A 146 -14.09 5.84 8.19
C LEU A 146 -14.48 5.48 9.63
N LYS A 147 -13.50 5.21 10.50
CA LYS A 147 -13.74 4.89 11.92
C LYS A 147 -14.23 6.09 12.75
N ARG A 148 -14.18 7.30 12.23
CA ARG A 148 -14.50 8.55 12.95
C ARG A 148 -15.84 8.53 13.66
N ASN A 149 -16.81 7.76 13.18
CA ASN A 149 -18.16 7.68 13.72
C ASN A 149 -18.42 6.37 14.51
N GLY A 150 -17.38 5.65 14.92
CA GLY A 150 -17.54 4.38 15.62
C GLY A 150 -18.10 3.24 14.75
N MET A 151 -18.11 3.40 13.43
CA MET A 151 -18.71 2.43 12.51
C MET A 151 -17.84 1.20 12.30
N LEU A 152 -16.50 1.32 12.44
CA LEU A 152 -15.59 0.21 12.29
C LEU A 152 -15.00 -0.22 13.62
N GLU A 153 -14.92 -1.52 13.83
CA GLU A 153 -14.20 -2.13 14.94
C GLU A 153 -12.68 -2.07 14.69
N ALA A 154 -11.87 -2.32 15.71
CA ALA A 154 -10.42 -2.38 15.58
C ALA A 154 -9.96 -3.54 14.69
N GLU A 155 -10.69 -4.64 14.69
CA GLU A 155 -10.52 -5.81 13.82
C GLU A 155 -11.80 -6.06 13.04
N GLU A 156 -11.71 -6.15 11.73
CA GLU A 156 -12.85 -6.37 10.83
C GLU A 156 -12.62 -7.58 9.92
N PRO A 157 -13.68 -8.22 9.42
CA PRO A 157 -13.57 -9.22 8.38
C PRO A 157 -12.87 -8.66 7.13
N PRO A 158 -12.07 -9.45 6.39
CA PRO A 158 -11.30 -8.98 5.22
C PRO A 158 -12.19 -8.84 3.98
N ASP A 159 -13.19 -7.99 4.06
CA ASP A 159 -14.18 -7.75 3.01
C ASP A 159 -14.41 -6.23 2.87
N ILE A 160 -13.74 -5.65 1.89
CA ILE A 160 -13.79 -4.19 1.66
C ILE A 160 -15.20 -3.69 1.37
N LYS A 161 -16.03 -4.48 0.62
CA LYS A 161 -17.42 -4.09 0.36
C LYS A 161 -18.23 -3.97 1.65
N LYS A 162 -18.04 -4.91 2.57
CA LYS A 162 -18.70 -4.83 3.89
C LYS A 162 -18.21 -3.65 4.71
N LEU A 163 -16.92 -3.34 4.68
CA LEU A 163 -16.38 -2.16 5.35
C LEU A 163 -17.00 -0.88 4.82
N LEU A 164 -17.04 -0.70 3.50
CA LEU A 164 -17.64 0.46 2.85
C LEU A 164 -19.14 0.57 3.19
N LYS A 165 -19.88 -0.53 3.10
CA LYS A 165 -21.30 -0.55 3.48
C LYS A 165 -21.52 -0.18 4.96
N LYS A 166 -20.69 -0.71 5.86
CA LYS A 166 -20.72 -0.40 7.30
C LYS A 166 -20.44 1.09 7.56
N ALA A 167 -19.58 1.70 6.73
CA ALA A 167 -19.27 3.13 6.76
C ALA A 167 -20.30 4.02 6.02
N GLY A 168 -21.39 3.45 5.51
CA GLY A 168 -22.48 4.18 4.86
C GLY A 168 -22.27 4.48 3.37
N PHE A 169 -21.23 3.87 2.74
CA PHE A 169 -21.02 4.01 1.30
C PHE A 169 -21.83 2.97 0.50
N SER A 170 -22.16 3.30 -0.74
CA SER A 170 -22.72 2.32 -1.67
C SER A 170 -21.71 1.22 -1.94
N SER A 171 -22.19 -0.02 -1.89
CA SER A 171 -21.39 -1.22 -2.23
C SER A 171 -21.85 -1.83 -3.55
N GLU A 172 -22.61 -1.09 -4.35
CA GLU A 172 -23.04 -1.53 -5.67
C GLU A 172 -21.86 -1.61 -6.63
N ASP A 173 -21.88 -2.64 -7.46
CA ASP A 173 -20.87 -2.78 -8.51
C ASP A 173 -21.08 -1.69 -9.56
N LYS A 174 -19.98 -1.04 -9.99
CA LYS A 174 -20.04 -0.12 -11.12
C LYS A 174 -20.44 -0.88 -12.39
N PRO A 175 -21.10 -0.22 -13.36
CA PRO A 175 -21.48 -0.85 -14.62
C PRO A 175 -20.27 -1.53 -15.26
N ARG A 176 -20.46 -2.74 -15.78
CA ARG A 176 -19.40 -3.42 -16.53
C ARG A 176 -19.05 -2.60 -17.77
N LEU A 177 -17.75 -2.61 -18.13
CA LEU A 177 -17.30 -2.05 -19.39
C LEU A 177 -18.13 -2.65 -20.55
N PRO A 178 -18.52 -1.84 -21.55
CA PRO A 178 -19.12 -2.37 -22.77
C PRO A 178 -18.18 -3.42 -23.39
N LYS A 179 -18.73 -4.53 -23.86
CA LYS A 179 -17.94 -5.61 -24.48
C LYS A 179 -17.24 -5.22 -25.78
N GLU A 180 -17.58 -4.06 -26.36
CA GLU A 180 -16.96 -3.56 -27.56
C GLU A 180 -15.67 -2.79 -27.23
N ASN A 181 -14.60 -3.40 -27.56
CA ASN A 181 -13.24 -2.98 -27.90
C ASN A 181 -12.92 -1.47 -27.90
N THR A 182 -13.19 -0.77 -26.82
CA THR A 182 -12.69 0.60 -26.65
C THR A 182 -11.19 0.58 -26.31
N ILE A 183 -10.69 -0.56 -25.84
CA ILE A 183 -9.27 -0.75 -25.45
C ILE A 183 -8.36 -0.83 -26.70
N ASP A 184 -8.84 -1.40 -27.81
CA ASP A 184 -8.05 -1.58 -29.03
C ASP A 184 -8.03 -0.34 -29.95
N LYS A 185 -8.81 0.70 -29.63
CA LYS A 185 -8.82 1.99 -30.38
C LYS A 185 -7.88 3.05 -29.83
N ILE A 186 -7.11 2.72 -28.80
CA ILE A 186 -6.12 3.62 -28.15
C ILE A 186 -4.70 3.21 -28.54
N ASN A 187 -4.51 2.65 -29.74
CA ASN A 187 -3.20 2.45 -30.35
C ASN A 187 -2.87 3.60 -31.27
#